data_c374421074e3ed6ef15e9bc51fe2d1e2
#
_entry.id   c374421074e3ed6ef15e9bc51fe2d1e2
#
_cell.length_a   1.000
_cell.length_b   1.000
_cell.length_c   1.000
_cell.angle_alpha   90.00
_cell.angle_beta   90.00
_cell.angle_gamma   90.00
#
_symmetry.space_group_name_H-M   'P 1'
#
loop_
_entity.id
_entity.type
_entity.pdbx_description
1 polymer ?
#
loop_
_entity_poly.entity_id
_entity_poly.type
_entity_poly.pdbx_seq_one_letter_code
_entity_poly.pdbx_strand_id
1 'polypeptide(L)'
;SEAAQAATLSHTASLAGGSAVASAFLRRTGCVEVAGLGAFLETLKLLHHGGPLAGPAVASVSCSGGEASLMADAAEGSAIRWTPFPEAAAEALRSILGP
;
A
#
# COMPACT_ATOMS: atom_id res chain seq x y z
N SER A 1 1.21 11.34 -19.79
CA SER A 1 1.72 12.58 -20.44
C SER A 1 1.80 12.39 -21.95
N GLU A 2 1.79 13.47 -22.73
CA GLU A 2 1.94 13.43 -24.19
C GLU A 2 3.25 12.74 -24.61
N ALA A 3 4.34 12.97 -23.87
CA ALA A 3 5.62 12.33 -24.15
C ALA A 3 5.54 10.78 -23.99
N ALA A 4 4.81 10.29 -22.99
CA ALA A 4 4.61 8.85 -22.81
C ALA A 4 3.74 8.26 -23.93
N GLN A 5 2.73 8.99 -24.40
CA GLN A 5 1.90 8.56 -25.52
C GLN A 5 2.69 8.49 -26.82
N ALA A 6 3.54 9.49 -27.08
CA ALA A 6 4.41 9.51 -28.25
C ALA A 6 5.43 8.34 -28.23
N ALA A 7 6.01 8.04 -27.07
CA ALA A 7 6.91 6.91 -26.90
C ALA A 7 6.20 5.56 -27.15
N THR A 8 5.00 5.38 -26.62
CA THR A 8 4.21 4.16 -26.82
C THR A 8 3.85 3.95 -28.29
N LEU A 9 3.45 5.02 -28.98
CA LEU A 9 3.12 4.95 -30.40
C LEU A 9 4.32 4.54 -31.25
N SER A 10 5.53 5.02 -30.92
CA SER A 10 6.75 4.67 -31.64
C SER A 10 7.21 3.23 -31.41
N HIS A 11 6.93 2.66 -30.25
CA HIS A 11 7.40 1.30 -29.91
C HIS A 11 6.42 0.19 -30.27
N THR A 12 5.13 0.43 -30.15
CA THR A 12 4.12 -0.64 -30.28
C THR A 12 3.07 -0.37 -31.35
N ALA A 13 3.14 0.79 -32.01
CA ALA A 13 2.10 1.28 -32.92
C ALA A 13 0.69 1.29 -32.29
N SER A 14 0.60 1.33 -30.97
CA SER A 14 -0.65 1.32 -30.21
C SER A 14 -1.02 2.72 -29.78
N LEU A 15 -2.32 3.03 -29.81
CA LEU A 15 -2.86 4.25 -29.23
C LEU A 15 -2.87 4.08 -27.69
N ALA A 16 -2.03 4.85 -27.00
CA ALA A 16 -2.09 4.94 -25.54
C ALA A 16 -3.24 5.90 -25.17
N GLY A 17 -4.23 5.39 -24.45
CA GLY A 17 -5.29 6.20 -23.85
C GLY A 17 -4.73 7.18 -22.80
N GLY A 18 -5.44 8.24 -22.49
CA GLY A 18 -5.08 9.15 -21.41
C GLY A 18 -5.09 8.44 -20.04
N SER A 19 -4.19 8.85 -19.15
CA SER A 19 -4.08 8.24 -17.80
C SER A 19 -5.41 8.25 -17.03
N ALA A 20 -6.20 9.31 -17.15
CA ALA A 20 -7.50 9.41 -16.49
C ALA A 20 -8.49 8.33 -16.99
N VAL A 21 -8.47 7.99 -18.27
CA VAL A 21 -9.31 6.94 -18.85
C VAL A 21 -8.84 5.57 -18.37
N ALA A 22 -7.53 5.33 -18.34
CA ALA A 22 -6.95 4.10 -17.81
C ALA A 22 -7.31 3.89 -16.34
N SER A 23 -7.13 4.92 -15.51
CA SER A 23 -7.50 4.86 -14.07
C SER A 23 -9.02 4.64 -13.88
N ALA A 24 -9.88 5.26 -14.70
CA ALA A 24 -11.31 5.03 -14.64
C ALA A 24 -11.68 3.59 -15.02
N PHE A 25 -11.03 3.03 -16.03
CA PHE A 25 -11.20 1.64 -16.44
C PHE A 25 -10.76 0.66 -15.34
N LEU A 26 -9.57 0.87 -14.76
CA LEU A 26 -9.06 0.03 -13.67
C LEU A 26 -10.01 0.02 -12.47
N ARG A 27 -10.47 1.20 -12.03
CA ARG A 27 -11.46 1.30 -10.95
C ARG A 27 -12.76 0.54 -11.27
N ARG A 28 -13.27 0.67 -12.51
CA ARG A 28 -14.49 0.00 -12.94
C ARG A 28 -14.37 -1.52 -12.95
N THR A 29 -13.18 -2.04 -13.25
CA THR A 29 -12.88 -3.48 -13.28
C THR A 29 -12.46 -4.04 -11.92
N GLY A 30 -12.44 -3.21 -10.87
CA GLY A 30 -12.01 -3.62 -9.51
C GLY A 30 -10.50 -3.78 -9.36
N CYS A 31 -9.73 -3.26 -10.31
CA CYS A 31 -8.27 -3.24 -10.20
C CYS A 31 -7.80 -2.08 -9.33
N VAL A 32 -6.81 -2.33 -8.49
CA VAL A 32 -6.16 -1.30 -7.66
C VAL A 32 -4.99 -0.72 -8.42
N GLU A 33 -4.97 0.61 -8.51
CA GLU A 33 -3.85 1.35 -9.09
C GLU A 33 -2.92 1.81 -7.96
N VAL A 34 -1.63 1.54 -8.10
CA VAL A 34 -0.60 1.93 -7.13
C VAL A 34 0.46 2.82 -7.77
N ALA A 35 1.01 3.73 -6.97
CA ALA A 35 1.98 4.71 -7.44
C ALA A 35 3.41 4.14 -7.45
N GLY A 36 3.79 3.47 -8.55
CA GLY A 36 5.15 3.04 -8.80
C GLY A 36 5.47 1.60 -8.38
N LEU A 37 6.63 1.12 -8.81
CA LEU A 37 7.03 -0.27 -8.68
C LEU A 37 7.22 -0.70 -7.21
N GLY A 38 7.77 0.16 -6.36
CA GLY A 38 7.95 -0.13 -4.94
C GLY A 38 6.61 -0.43 -4.26
N ALA A 39 5.62 0.48 -4.40
CA ALA A 39 4.29 0.28 -3.85
C ALA A 39 3.59 -0.96 -4.45
N PHE A 40 3.83 -1.26 -5.73
CA PHE A 40 3.29 -2.46 -6.38
C PHE A 40 3.82 -3.74 -5.73
N LEU A 41 5.14 -3.84 -5.53
CA LEU A 41 5.77 -5.01 -4.91
C LEU A 41 5.32 -5.20 -3.45
N GLU A 42 5.27 -4.13 -2.67
CA GLU A 42 4.80 -4.19 -1.27
C GLU A 42 3.31 -4.58 -1.18
N THR A 43 2.48 -4.07 -2.10
CA THR A 43 1.07 -4.47 -2.19
C THR A 43 0.94 -5.96 -2.52
N LEU A 44 1.72 -6.48 -3.46
CA LEU A 44 1.72 -7.91 -3.79
C LEU A 44 2.16 -8.77 -2.60
N LYS A 45 3.20 -8.36 -1.87
CA LYS A 45 3.66 -9.04 -0.66
C LYS A 45 2.55 -9.10 0.39
N LEU A 46 1.91 -7.96 0.66
CA LEU A 46 0.79 -7.88 1.60
C LEU A 46 -0.34 -8.84 1.21
N LEU A 47 -0.77 -8.79 -0.04
CA LEU A 47 -1.86 -9.65 -0.54
C LEU A 47 -1.49 -11.13 -0.56
N HIS A 48 -0.23 -11.45 -0.84
CA HIS A 48 0.26 -12.83 -0.85
C HIS A 48 0.27 -13.45 0.56
N HIS A 49 0.70 -12.70 1.57
CA HIS A 49 0.85 -13.21 2.94
C HIS A 49 -0.42 -13.08 3.78
N GLY A 50 -1.14 -11.98 3.64
CA GLY A 50 -2.29 -11.63 4.49
C GLY A 50 -3.64 -11.65 3.78
N GLY A 51 -3.64 -11.66 2.46
CA GLY A 51 -4.86 -11.46 1.67
C GLY A 51 -5.40 -10.02 1.78
N PRO A 52 -6.63 -9.79 1.31
CA PRO A 52 -7.29 -8.50 1.45
C PRO A 52 -7.51 -8.15 2.93
N LEU A 53 -7.17 -6.93 3.32
CA LEU A 53 -7.40 -6.45 4.69
C LEU A 53 -8.89 -6.37 4.99
N ALA A 54 -9.30 -6.82 6.18
CA ALA A 54 -10.69 -6.78 6.63
C ALA A 54 -11.16 -5.35 6.96
N GLY A 55 -10.25 -4.40 7.13
CA GLY A 55 -10.55 -3.02 7.46
C GLY A 55 -9.29 -2.15 7.62
N PRO A 56 -9.47 -0.88 7.98
CA PRO A 56 -8.37 0.08 8.07
C PRO A 56 -7.60 0.03 9.39
N ALA A 57 -7.97 -0.84 10.32
CA ALA A 57 -7.33 -0.94 11.62
C ALA A 57 -5.99 -1.68 11.50
N VAL A 58 -4.90 -1.02 11.90
CA VAL A 58 -3.54 -1.53 11.80
C VAL A 58 -2.80 -1.30 13.10
N ALA A 59 -1.95 -2.23 13.47
CA ALA A 59 -0.96 -2.05 14.52
C ALA A 59 0.43 -2.30 13.93
N SER A 60 1.45 -1.63 14.46
CA SER A 60 2.83 -1.82 14.03
C SER A 60 3.72 -2.20 15.21
N VAL A 61 4.76 -2.96 14.93
CA VAL A 61 5.87 -3.23 15.83
C VAL A 61 7.13 -2.70 15.15
N SER A 62 7.88 -1.87 15.85
CA SER A 62 9.14 -1.33 15.38
C SER A 62 10.19 -1.41 16.49
N CYS A 63 11.46 -1.55 16.12
CA CYS A 63 12.55 -1.64 17.08
C CYS A 63 13.10 -0.24 17.50
N SER A 64 12.59 0.83 16.91
CA SER A 64 13.00 2.20 17.28
C SER A 64 11.83 3.18 17.29
N GLY A 65 11.92 4.19 18.14
CA GLY A 65 10.95 5.30 18.17
C GLY A 65 10.92 6.10 16.86
N GLY A 66 12.05 6.19 16.17
CA GLY A 66 12.13 6.84 14.86
C GLY A 66 11.31 6.12 13.80
N GLU A 67 11.38 4.80 13.74
CA GLU A 67 10.54 3.99 12.83
C GLU A 67 9.06 4.12 13.16
N ALA A 68 8.71 4.11 14.45
CA ALA A 68 7.32 4.31 14.89
C ALA A 68 6.77 5.67 14.43
N SER A 69 7.59 6.73 14.54
CA SER A 69 7.22 8.07 14.07
C SER A 69 7.03 8.11 12.55
N LEU A 70 7.96 7.53 11.78
CA LEU A 70 7.86 7.46 10.32
C LEU A 70 6.60 6.69 9.87
N MET A 71 6.25 5.61 10.57
CA MET A 71 5.03 4.87 10.28
C MET A 71 3.77 5.69 10.57
N ALA A 72 3.78 6.48 11.65
CA ALA A 72 2.67 7.36 11.99
C ALA A 72 2.50 8.46 10.92
N ASP A 73 3.59 9.11 10.54
CA ASP A 73 3.61 10.14 9.50
C ASP A 73 3.17 9.60 8.14
N ALA A 74 3.63 8.40 7.76
CA ALA A 74 3.24 7.76 6.50
C ALA A 74 1.74 7.40 6.42
N ALA A 75 1.08 7.25 7.55
CA ALA A 75 -0.34 6.99 7.61
C ALA A 75 -1.19 8.28 7.57
N GLU A 76 -0.59 9.45 7.75
CA GLU A 76 -1.31 10.72 7.74
C GLU A 76 -2.01 10.95 6.39
N GLY A 77 -3.26 11.36 6.44
CA GLY A 77 -4.09 11.55 5.23
C GLY A 77 -4.54 10.25 4.55
N SER A 78 -4.15 9.07 5.06
CA SER A 78 -4.62 7.77 4.56
C SER A 78 -5.91 7.31 5.27
N ALA A 79 -6.47 6.19 4.82
CA ALA A 79 -7.60 5.55 5.50
C ALA A 79 -7.16 4.68 6.71
N ILE A 80 -5.87 4.54 6.96
CA ILE A 80 -5.32 3.71 8.04
C ILE A 80 -5.67 4.32 9.40
N ARG A 81 -6.07 3.46 10.33
CA ARG A 81 -6.30 3.81 11.73
C ARG A 81 -5.39 2.98 12.61
N TRP A 82 -4.51 3.65 13.34
CA TRP A 82 -3.69 2.99 14.34
C TRP A 82 -4.56 2.51 15.51
N THR A 83 -4.39 1.25 15.86
CA THR A 83 -5.07 0.64 17.01
C THR A 83 -4.05 -0.07 17.89
N PRO A 84 -4.22 -0.05 19.22
CA PRO A 84 -3.40 -0.88 20.09
C PRO A 84 -3.63 -2.36 19.78
N PHE A 85 -2.64 -3.19 20.10
CA PHE A 85 -2.83 -4.63 20.08
C PHE A 85 -3.92 -5.04 21.07
N PRO A 86 -4.73 -6.05 20.75
CA PRO A 86 -5.54 -6.72 21.75
C PRO A 86 -4.67 -7.17 22.92
N GLU A 87 -5.16 -7.03 24.17
CA GLU A 87 -4.32 -7.28 25.36
C GLU A 87 -3.64 -8.66 25.36
N ALA A 88 -4.36 -9.69 24.92
CA ALA A 88 -3.78 -11.04 24.82
C ALA A 88 -2.59 -11.10 23.84
N ALA A 89 -2.65 -10.37 22.73
CA ALA A 89 -1.54 -10.29 21.75
C ALA A 89 -0.39 -9.44 22.30
N ALA A 90 -0.71 -8.33 22.99
CA ALA A 90 0.29 -7.49 23.64
C ALA A 90 1.05 -8.27 24.74
N GLU A 91 0.36 -9.06 25.53
CA GLU A 91 0.96 -9.90 26.57
C GLU A 91 1.84 -11.01 25.98
N ALA A 92 1.39 -11.67 24.92
CA ALA A 92 2.20 -12.64 24.18
C ALA A 92 3.47 -12.01 23.60
N LEU A 93 3.39 -10.80 23.05
CA LEU A 93 4.56 -10.07 22.57
C LEU A 93 5.53 -9.72 23.70
N ARG A 94 5.04 -9.21 24.83
CA ARG A 94 5.90 -8.92 26.02
C ARG A 94 6.61 -10.17 26.52
N SER A 95 5.95 -11.33 26.52
CA SER A 95 6.56 -12.58 26.97
C SER A 95 7.71 -13.05 26.08
N ILE A 96 7.70 -12.67 24.79
CA ILE A 96 8.72 -13.06 23.81
C ILE A 96 9.84 -12.02 23.75
N LEU A 97 9.48 -10.73 23.73
CA LEU A 97 10.41 -9.63 23.52
C LEU A 97 11.02 -9.08 24.79
N GLY A 98 10.44 -9.39 25.95
CA GLY A 98 10.81 -8.83 27.24
C GLY A 98 10.06 -7.51 27.56
N PRO A 99 10.29 -6.95 28.75
CA PRO A 99 9.66 -5.70 29.18
C PRO A 99 10.16 -4.47 28.42
#